data_5e8ab64716772171c6d50453aeacda06
#
_entry.id   5e8ab64716772171c6d50453aeacda06
#
_cell.length_a   1.000
_cell.length_b   1.000
_cell.length_c   1.000
_cell.angle_alpha   90.00
_cell.angle_beta   90.00
_cell.angle_gamma   90.00
#
_symmetry.space_group_name_H-M   'P 1'
#
loop_
_entity.id
_entity.type
_entity.pdbx_description
1 polymer ?
#
loop_
_entity_poly.entity_id
_entity_poly.type
_entity_poly.pdbx_seq_one_letter_code
_entity_poly.pdbx_strand_id
1 'polypeptide(L)'
;MKIKDAFEGYLTYRREMGMQPITIANDRKILYGSFSHSISDRELSSLKMTDVADVIEAGRAHGEFGPQRSVSVLRKFFRYLEDSGQETPFDWRDVEVPHVPRKINEYLTKEELTKVMESFDLTELPGLRTRALCEVLFSTGLRISEALSLDKRDINWETKEALVTNAKNGDQQSVLFTDRSLLWLKRYLDARTDGEPYLFTAGKGRMPTVTARFYLRAHTLKLGIKKHIKNHIFRKSFVTHLIEKGADLAMVSSLARHRDVRTTLRFYAAVNKERSKDIHQEIMNETLKRVEGEDISEP
;
A
#
# COMPACT_ATOMS: atom_id res chain seq x y z
N MET A 1 -1.58 37.14 -11.84
CA MET A 1 -0.56 36.19 -11.34
C MET A 1 -0.39 35.07 -12.35
N LYS A 2 0.84 34.72 -12.71
CA LYS A 2 1.08 33.60 -13.63
C LYS A 2 0.80 32.26 -12.96
N ILE A 3 0.36 31.29 -13.75
CA ILE A 3 0.05 29.92 -13.26
C ILE A 3 1.27 29.28 -12.59
N LYS A 4 2.48 29.46 -13.11
CA LYS A 4 3.71 28.97 -12.48
C LYS A 4 3.97 29.55 -11.10
N ASP A 5 3.66 30.83 -10.90
CA ASP A 5 3.84 31.51 -9.60
C ASP A 5 2.84 30.94 -8.57
N ALA A 6 1.62 30.66 -9.03
CA ALA A 6 0.60 29.97 -8.23
C ALA A 6 1.04 28.54 -7.83
N PHE A 7 1.68 27.80 -8.74
CA PHE A 7 2.24 26.47 -8.44
C PHE A 7 3.33 26.53 -7.38
N GLU A 8 4.29 27.46 -7.49
CA GLU A 8 5.34 27.62 -6.48
C GLU A 8 4.77 28.04 -5.12
N GLY A 9 3.78 28.95 -5.11
CA GLY A 9 3.04 29.30 -3.89
C GLY A 9 2.40 28.09 -3.22
N TYR A 10 1.69 27.26 -4.01
CA TYR A 10 1.09 26.03 -3.51
C TYR A 10 2.14 25.04 -2.97
N LEU A 11 3.23 24.81 -3.68
CA LEU A 11 4.26 23.87 -3.26
C LEU A 11 5.00 24.36 -2.00
N THR A 12 5.14 25.69 -1.85
CA THR A 12 5.68 26.30 -0.62
C THR A 12 4.72 26.12 0.55
N TYR A 13 3.44 26.44 0.37
CA TYR A 13 2.39 26.17 1.35
C TYR A 13 2.39 24.69 1.79
N ARG A 14 2.50 23.74 0.84
CA ARG A 14 2.56 22.31 1.17
C ARG A 14 3.77 21.95 2.03
N ARG A 15 4.90 22.66 1.85
CA ARG A 15 6.12 22.48 2.65
C ARG A 15 5.92 23.02 4.07
N GLU A 16 5.34 24.20 4.20
CA GLU A 16 5.03 24.85 5.47
C GLU A 16 4.02 24.05 6.30
N MET A 17 3.07 23.39 5.63
CA MET A 17 2.13 22.45 6.26
C MET A 17 2.76 21.10 6.63
N GLY A 18 4.10 20.95 6.58
CA GLY A 18 4.82 19.76 7.02
C GLY A 18 4.64 18.55 6.11
N MET A 19 4.27 18.74 4.84
CA MET A 19 4.13 17.60 3.92
C MET A 19 5.49 17.01 3.59
N GLN A 20 5.52 15.66 3.48
CA GLN A 20 6.74 14.92 3.16
C GLN A 20 7.32 15.35 1.79
N PRO A 21 8.66 15.49 1.67
CA PRO A 21 9.32 15.95 0.44
C PRO A 21 8.91 15.16 -0.81
N ILE A 22 8.73 13.84 -0.67
CA ILE A 22 8.29 12.97 -1.77
C ILE A 22 6.86 13.31 -2.25
N THR A 23 5.97 13.73 -1.33
CA THR A 23 4.61 14.15 -1.68
C THR A 23 4.65 15.44 -2.49
N ILE A 24 5.47 16.42 -2.05
CA ILE A 24 5.66 17.69 -2.73
C ILE A 24 6.28 17.49 -4.12
N ALA A 25 7.27 16.61 -4.24
CA ALA A 25 7.88 16.25 -5.52
C ALA A 25 6.86 15.60 -6.48
N ASN A 26 5.96 14.76 -5.97
CA ASN A 26 4.90 14.18 -6.78
C ASN A 26 3.85 15.23 -7.21
N ASP A 27 3.44 16.13 -6.32
CA ASP A 27 2.54 17.23 -6.65
C ASP A 27 3.18 18.12 -7.73
N ARG A 28 4.46 18.50 -7.56
CA ARG A 28 5.24 19.24 -8.56
C ARG A 28 5.26 18.53 -9.91
N LYS A 29 5.55 17.21 -9.93
CA LYS A 29 5.59 16.43 -11.16
C LYS A 29 4.26 16.46 -11.91
N ILE A 30 3.13 16.42 -11.21
CA ILE A 30 1.80 16.49 -11.83
C ILE A 30 1.54 17.90 -12.36
N LEU A 31 1.81 18.94 -11.58
CA LEU A 31 1.55 20.32 -11.99
C LEU A 31 2.43 20.73 -13.17
N TYR A 32 3.74 20.52 -13.11
CA TYR A 32 4.66 20.93 -14.17
C TYR A 32 4.79 19.92 -15.31
N GLY A 33 4.58 18.63 -15.06
CA GLY A 33 4.72 17.60 -16.09
C GLY A 33 3.51 17.46 -17.01
N SER A 34 2.34 17.92 -16.54
CA SER A 34 1.10 17.78 -17.29
C SER A 34 0.62 19.11 -17.88
N PHE A 35 0.91 20.25 -17.25
CA PHE A 35 0.74 21.55 -17.89
C PHE A 35 1.96 21.83 -18.77
N SER A 36 1.74 22.05 -20.07
CA SER A 36 2.81 22.45 -20.97
C SER A 36 3.46 23.78 -20.52
N HIS A 37 4.72 24.03 -20.90
CA HIS A 37 5.39 25.29 -20.58
C HIS A 37 4.59 26.50 -21.04
N SER A 38 3.89 26.39 -22.18
CA SER A 38 3.04 27.46 -22.70
C SER A 38 1.85 27.82 -21.82
N ILE A 39 1.29 26.83 -21.08
CA ILE A 39 0.18 27.05 -20.15
C ILE A 39 0.69 27.65 -18.84
N SER A 40 1.81 27.16 -18.31
CA SER A 40 2.34 27.61 -17.03
C SER A 40 2.77 29.09 -17.01
N ASP A 41 3.10 29.66 -18.18
CA ASP A 41 3.45 31.09 -18.32
C ASP A 41 2.25 32.02 -18.53
N ARG A 42 1.04 31.47 -18.72
CA ARG A 42 -0.20 32.25 -18.85
C ARG A 42 -0.65 32.80 -17.51
N GLU A 43 -1.56 33.80 -17.56
CA GLU A 43 -2.25 34.30 -16.37
C GLU A 43 -3.24 33.25 -15.82
N LEU A 44 -3.35 33.17 -14.49
CA LEU A 44 -4.24 32.22 -13.82
C LEU A 44 -5.71 32.38 -14.26
N SER A 45 -6.17 33.61 -14.46
CA SER A 45 -7.51 33.93 -14.95
C SER A 45 -7.80 33.41 -16.36
N SER A 46 -6.77 33.07 -17.14
CA SER A 46 -6.90 32.52 -18.50
C SER A 46 -7.02 30.99 -18.54
N LEU A 47 -6.92 30.33 -17.38
CA LEU A 47 -7.01 28.87 -17.28
C LEU A 47 -8.43 28.41 -17.61
N LYS A 48 -8.54 27.39 -18.46
CA LYS A 48 -9.83 26.83 -18.87
C LYS A 48 -10.01 25.42 -18.31
N MET A 49 -11.26 24.98 -18.18
CA MET A 49 -11.56 23.61 -17.80
C MET A 49 -10.98 22.58 -18.77
N THR A 50 -10.80 22.94 -20.04
CA THR A 50 -10.11 22.09 -21.05
C THR A 50 -8.64 21.87 -20.69
N ASP A 51 -7.92 22.90 -20.20
CA ASP A 51 -6.53 22.75 -19.76
C ASP A 51 -6.44 21.78 -18.55
N VAL A 52 -7.45 21.79 -17.67
CA VAL A 52 -7.54 20.85 -16.53
C VAL A 52 -7.83 19.42 -17.01
N ALA A 53 -8.74 19.28 -18.00
CA ALA A 53 -9.05 17.99 -18.60
C ALA A 53 -7.80 17.37 -19.26
N ASP A 54 -7.00 18.17 -19.96
CA ASP A 54 -5.74 17.72 -20.57
C ASP A 54 -4.74 17.21 -19.53
N VAL A 55 -4.63 17.88 -18.38
CA VAL A 55 -3.79 17.42 -17.25
C VAL A 55 -4.28 16.08 -16.69
N ILE A 56 -5.58 15.91 -16.57
CA ILE A 56 -6.18 14.67 -16.09
C ILE A 56 -5.91 13.54 -17.08
N GLU A 57 -6.10 13.78 -18.37
CA GLU A 57 -5.85 12.79 -19.42
C GLU A 57 -4.36 12.43 -19.53
N ALA A 58 -3.45 13.40 -19.46
CA ALA A 58 -2.01 13.18 -19.40
C ALA A 58 -1.61 12.29 -18.20
N GLY A 59 -2.41 12.30 -17.14
CA GLY A 59 -2.26 11.40 -16.01
C GLY A 59 -2.28 9.92 -16.39
N ARG A 60 -2.95 9.51 -17.49
CA ARG A 60 -3.00 8.12 -17.97
C ARG A 60 -1.64 7.54 -18.28
N ALA A 61 -0.68 8.36 -18.73
CA ALA A 61 0.70 7.94 -18.96
C ALA A 61 1.40 7.44 -17.68
N HIS A 62 0.88 7.80 -16.51
CA HIS A 62 1.39 7.39 -15.20
C HIS A 62 0.63 6.21 -14.59
N GLY A 63 -0.16 5.49 -15.40
CA GLY A 63 -0.90 4.28 -15.04
C GLY A 63 -2.37 4.54 -14.74
N GLU A 64 -3.10 3.46 -14.52
CA GLU A 64 -4.55 3.41 -14.38
C GLU A 64 -5.14 4.42 -13.37
N PHE A 65 -4.44 4.69 -12.25
CA PHE A 65 -4.84 5.67 -11.24
C PHE A 65 -4.20 7.05 -11.44
N GLY A 66 -3.53 7.27 -12.55
CA GLY A 66 -2.88 8.55 -12.88
C GLY A 66 -3.89 9.71 -12.94
N PRO A 67 -5.00 9.60 -13.69
CA PRO A 67 -6.01 10.64 -13.76
C PRO A 67 -6.57 11.03 -12.39
N GLN A 68 -6.89 10.06 -11.52
CA GLN A 68 -7.38 10.32 -10.18
C GLN A 68 -6.37 11.05 -9.28
N ARG A 69 -5.06 10.75 -9.48
CA ARG A 69 -3.98 11.47 -8.78
C ARG A 69 -3.90 12.91 -9.26
N SER A 70 -3.99 13.12 -10.58
CA SER A 70 -4.04 14.47 -11.15
C SER A 70 -5.20 15.28 -10.57
N VAL A 71 -6.41 14.74 -10.57
CA VAL A 71 -7.58 15.39 -9.94
C VAL A 71 -7.33 15.67 -8.46
N SER A 72 -6.76 14.73 -7.72
CA SER A 72 -6.47 14.93 -6.29
C SER A 72 -5.49 16.09 -6.04
N VAL A 73 -4.49 16.28 -6.90
CA VAL A 73 -3.53 17.39 -6.80
C VAL A 73 -4.18 18.69 -7.23
N LEU A 74 -4.90 18.69 -8.36
CA LEU A 74 -5.59 19.87 -8.88
C LEU A 74 -6.62 20.42 -7.88
N ARG A 75 -7.46 19.54 -7.30
CA ARG A 75 -8.43 19.98 -6.27
C ARG A 75 -7.76 20.62 -5.06
N LYS A 76 -6.61 20.10 -4.61
CA LYS A 76 -5.85 20.70 -3.51
C LYS A 76 -5.22 22.04 -3.91
N PHE A 77 -4.75 22.14 -5.15
CA PHE A 77 -4.19 23.37 -5.68
C PHE A 77 -5.25 24.47 -5.80
N PHE A 78 -6.39 24.19 -6.40
CA PHE A 78 -7.47 25.16 -6.53
C PHE A 78 -8.08 25.55 -5.18
N ARG A 79 -8.21 24.60 -4.26
CA ARG A 79 -8.62 24.90 -2.89
C ARG A 79 -7.63 25.83 -2.18
N TYR A 80 -6.33 25.62 -2.36
CA TYR A 80 -5.31 26.52 -1.84
C TYR A 80 -5.47 27.93 -2.40
N LEU A 81 -5.78 28.09 -3.68
CA LEU A 81 -6.02 29.39 -4.29
C LEU A 81 -7.25 30.07 -3.67
N GLU A 82 -8.35 29.34 -3.53
CA GLU A 82 -9.58 29.82 -2.86
C GLU A 82 -9.27 30.26 -1.42
N ASP A 83 -8.59 29.40 -0.63
CA ASP A 83 -8.22 29.69 0.77
C ASP A 83 -7.25 30.90 0.87
N SER A 84 -6.49 31.19 -0.17
CA SER A 84 -5.55 32.32 -0.28
C SER A 84 -6.20 33.58 -0.86
N GLY A 85 -7.53 33.60 -1.07
CA GLY A 85 -8.25 34.73 -1.63
C GLY A 85 -7.96 35.02 -3.10
N GLN A 86 -7.43 34.07 -3.85
CA GLN A 86 -7.19 34.18 -5.30
C GLN A 86 -8.44 33.79 -6.07
N GLU A 87 -8.82 34.63 -7.03
CA GLU A 87 -9.90 34.28 -7.94
C GLU A 87 -9.50 33.10 -8.84
N THR A 88 -10.35 32.08 -8.85
CA THR A 88 -10.20 30.92 -9.73
C THR A 88 -11.21 31.00 -10.87
N PRO A 89 -10.86 30.63 -12.10
CA PRO A 89 -11.76 30.77 -13.26
C PRO A 89 -12.95 29.79 -13.24
N PHE A 90 -12.98 28.83 -12.30
CA PHE A 90 -14.04 27.84 -12.09
C PHE A 90 -13.97 27.29 -10.67
N ASP A 91 -15.06 26.66 -10.22
CA ASP A 91 -15.09 25.97 -8.92
C ASP A 91 -14.29 24.65 -9.02
N TRP A 92 -13.35 24.42 -8.11
CA TRP A 92 -12.58 23.20 -8.05
C TRP A 92 -13.46 21.95 -7.78
N ARG A 93 -14.68 22.14 -7.29
CA ARG A 93 -15.66 21.06 -7.05
C ARG A 93 -16.19 20.49 -8.36
N ASP A 94 -16.20 21.29 -9.43
CA ASP A 94 -16.63 20.88 -10.78
C ASP A 94 -15.60 19.98 -11.48
N VAL A 95 -14.35 19.89 -10.96
CA VAL A 95 -13.35 18.97 -11.49
C VAL A 95 -13.73 17.52 -11.14
N GLU A 96 -14.34 16.81 -12.09
CA GLU A 96 -14.80 15.45 -11.90
C GLU A 96 -13.65 14.45 -11.67
N VAL A 97 -13.91 13.47 -10.81
CA VAL A 97 -12.98 12.35 -10.57
C VAL A 97 -13.32 11.21 -11.53
N PRO A 98 -12.44 10.87 -12.48
CA PRO A 98 -12.70 9.75 -13.38
C PRO A 98 -12.96 8.45 -12.61
N HIS A 99 -14.02 7.75 -12.96
CA HIS A 99 -14.30 6.44 -12.38
C HIS A 99 -13.27 5.43 -12.90
N VAL A 100 -12.56 4.78 -11.98
CA VAL A 100 -11.69 3.64 -12.30
C VAL A 100 -12.27 2.41 -11.61
N PRO A 101 -12.60 1.37 -12.36
CA PRO A 101 -13.08 0.11 -11.79
C PRO A 101 -12.06 -0.41 -10.78
N ARG A 102 -12.55 -0.77 -9.59
CA ARG A 102 -11.68 -1.32 -8.54
C ARG A 102 -11.27 -2.73 -8.93
N LYS A 103 -9.97 -2.94 -9.13
CA LYS A 103 -9.42 -4.29 -9.28
C LYS A 103 -9.57 -5.07 -7.98
N ILE A 104 -9.86 -6.36 -8.13
CA ILE A 104 -9.83 -7.31 -7.02
C ILE A 104 -8.47 -7.20 -6.33
N ASN A 105 -8.47 -7.18 -5.01
CA ASN A 105 -7.24 -7.14 -4.24
C ASN A 105 -6.44 -8.43 -4.45
N GLU A 106 -5.43 -8.38 -5.32
CA GLU A 106 -4.51 -9.50 -5.51
C GLU A 106 -3.75 -9.77 -4.21
N TYR A 107 -3.73 -11.03 -3.80
CA TYR A 107 -2.92 -11.57 -2.69
C TYR A 107 -2.29 -12.89 -3.14
N LEU A 108 -1.28 -13.37 -2.42
CA LEU A 108 -0.67 -14.68 -2.69
C LEU A 108 -1.46 -15.76 -1.95
N THR A 109 -1.87 -16.79 -2.67
CA THR A 109 -2.46 -17.99 -2.06
C THR A 109 -1.42 -18.73 -1.22
N LYS A 110 -1.84 -19.71 -0.44
CA LYS A 110 -0.93 -20.53 0.37
C LYS A 110 0.13 -21.24 -0.50
N GLU A 111 -0.31 -21.78 -1.64
CA GLU A 111 0.53 -22.47 -2.61
C GLU A 111 1.53 -21.50 -3.26
N GLU A 112 1.08 -20.32 -3.65
CA GLU A 112 1.97 -19.28 -4.21
C GLU A 112 2.98 -18.78 -3.18
N LEU A 113 2.55 -18.57 -1.93
CA LEU A 113 3.45 -18.21 -0.82
C LEU A 113 4.51 -19.27 -0.60
N THR A 114 4.11 -20.56 -0.53
CA THR A 114 5.04 -21.69 -0.39
C THR A 114 6.02 -21.70 -1.56
N LYS A 115 5.52 -21.60 -2.79
CA LYS A 115 6.34 -21.56 -3.99
C LYS A 115 7.35 -20.40 -3.97
N VAL A 116 6.95 -19.22 -3.53
CA VAL A 116 7.86 -18.07 -3.38
C VAL A 116 8.90 -18.35 -2.30
N MET A 117 8.46 -18.81 -1.14
CA MET A 117 9.34 -19.05 0.00
C MET A 117 10.39 -20.13 -0.28
N GLU A 118 10.07 -21.19 -1.02
CA GLU A 118 10.96 -22.33 -1.29
C GLU A 118 11.90 -22.12 -2.47
N SER A 119 11.71 -21.08 -3.25
CA SER A 119 12.42 -20.87 -4.51
C SER A 119 13.73 -20.09 -4.38
N PHE A 120 14.07 -19.55 -3.20
CA PHE A 120 15.30 -18.80 -3.01
C PHE A 120 16.52 -19.72 -2.89
N ASP A 121 17.61 -19.34 -3.53
CA ASP A 121 18.91 -19.99 -3.32
C ASP A 121 19.43 -19.63 -1.93
N LEU A 122 19.44 -20.61 -1.04
CA LEU A 122 19.82 -20.46 0.35
C LEU A 122 21.32 -20.63 0.59
N THR A 123 22.10 -20.96 -0.44
CA THR A 123 23.56 -21.01 -0.37
C THR A 123 24.19 -19.63 -0.46
N GLU A 124 23.43 -18.66 -0.99
CA GLU A 124 23.87 -17.29 -1.22
C GLU A 124 23.20 -16.32 -0.27
N LEU A 125 23.98 -15.35 0.25
CA LEU A 125 23.48 -14.30 1.18
C LEU A 125 22.28 -13.51 0.62
N PRO A 126 22.24 -13.10 -0.68
CA PRO A 126 21.06 -12.47 -1.25
C PRO A 126 19.79 -13.32 -1.19
N GLY A 127 19.90 -14.62 -1.36
CA GLY A 127 18.79 -15.57 -1.27
C GLY A 127 18.27 -15.68 0.17
N LEU A 128 19.18 -15.92 1.14
CA LEU A 128 18.86 -15.93 2.58
C LEU A 128 18.19 -14.62 3.01
N ARG A 129 18.73 -13.48 2.60
CA ARG A 129 18.18 -12.15 2.90
C ARG A 129 16.77 -12.01 2.36
N THR A 130 16.55 -12.36 1.09
CA THR A 130 15.24 -12.19 0.46
C THR A 130 14.20 -13.13 1.06
N ARG A 131 14.60 -14.37 1.38
CA ARG A 131 13.77 -15.31 2.12
C ARG A 131 13.37 -14.76 3.48
N ALA A 132 14.32 -14.30 4.29
CA ALA A 132 14.06 -13.72 5.60
C ALA A 132 13.13 -12.50 5.51
N LEU A 133 13.35 -11.64 4.51
CA LEU A 133 12.48 -10.48 4.28
C LEU A 133 11.04 -10.90 3.96
N CYS A 134 10.84 -11.90 3.09
CA CYS A 134 9.50 -12.42 2.78
C CYS A 134 8.80 -12.99 4.02
N GLU A 135 9.51 -13.78 4.82
CA GLU A 135 8.97 -14.35 6.07
C GLU A 135 8.57 -13.26 7.06
N VAL A 136 9.42 -12.24 7.24
CA VAL A 136 9.11 -11.08 8.10
C VAL A 136 7.89 -10.33 7.56
N LEU A 137 7.86 -9.98 6.28
CA LEU A 137 6.73 -9.23 5.69
C LEU A 137 5.40 -9.97 5.80
N PHE A 138 5.42 -11.30 5.61
CA PHE A 138 4.20 -12.10 5.69
C PHE A 138 3.75 -12.33 7.13
N SER A 139 4.67 -12.61 8.06
CA SER A 139 4.33 -12.90 9.46
C SER A 139 3.85 -11.68 10.24
N THR A 140 4.44 -10.50 9.96
CA THR A 140 4.18 -9.27 10.72
C THR A 140 3.19 -8.33 10.04
N GLY A 141 2.90 -8.55 8.75
CA GLY A 141 2.15 -7.60 7.93
C GLY A 141 2.80 -6.22 7.78
N LEU A 142 4.10 -6.07 8.06
CA LEU A 142 4.85 -4.82 7.91
C LEU A 142 4.79 -4.28 6.47
N ARG A 143 4.79 -2.94 6.33
CA ARG A 143 5.14 -2.33 5.06
C ARG A 143 6.62 -2.58 4.79
N ILE A 144 7.00 -2.77 3.52
CA ILE A 144 8.40 -3.04 3.18
C ILE A 144 9.36 -1.94 3.71
N SER A 145 8.93 -0.68 3.68
CA SER A 145 9.72 0.42 4.23
C SER A 145 9.89 0.33 5.75
N GLU A 146 8.87 -0.13 6.47
CA GLU A 146 8.91 -0.36 7.91
C GLU A 146 9.88 -1.51 8.24
N ALA A 147 9.76 -2.65 7.54
CA ALA A 147 10.66 -3.79 7.74
C ALA A 147 12.13 -3.43 7.45
N LEU A 148 12.38 -2.64 6.39
CA LEU A 148 13.72 -2.20 6.02
C LEU A 148 14.25 -1.07 6.93
N SER A 149 13.41 -0.40 7.72
CA SER A 149 13.85 0.62 8.68
C SER A 149 14.30 0.04 10.02
N LEU A 150 14.02 -1.23 10.30
CA LEU A 150 14.40 -1.87 11.55
C LEU A 150 15.93 -2.08 11.66
N ASP A 151 16.42 -1.95 12.87
CA ASP A 151 17.76 -2.37 13.29
C ASP A 151 17.71 -3.73 14.00
N LYS A 152 18.84 -4.40 14.11
CA LYS A 152 18.96 -5.67 14.86
C LYS A 152 18.49 -5.54 16.31
N ARG A 153 18.77 -4.40 16.95
CA ARG A 153 18.41 -4.08 18.33
C ARG A 153 16.92 -3.85 18.56
N ASP A 154 16.15 -3.57 17.48
CA ASP A 154 14.72 -3.32 17.60
C ASP A 154 13.92 -4.60 17.82
N ILE A 155 14.55 -5.77 17.60
CA ILE A 155 13.94 -7.08 17.78
C ILE A 155 14.12 -7.56 19.22
N ASN A 156 13.02 -7.74 19.92
CA ASN A 156 13.02 -8.52 21.15
C ASN A 156 12.81 -10.00 20.81
N TRP A 157 13.87 -10.79 20.93
CA TRP A 157 13.87 -12.21 20.56
C TRP A 157 13.10 -13.10 21.56
N GLU A 158 12.96 -12.65 22.81
CA GLU A 158 12.24 -13.38 23.87
C GLU A 158 10.72 -13.21 23.70
N THR A 159 10.26 -11.95 23.59
CA THR A 159 8.82 -11.66 23.39
C THR A 159 8.39 -11.81 21.94
N LYS A 160 9.34 -11.99 21.01
CA LYS A 160 9.10 -12.09 19.54
C LYS A 160 8.42 -10.84 18.97
N GLU A 161 8.81 -9.67 19.41
CA GLU A 161 8.23 -8.39 19.06
C GLU A 161 9.28 -7.40 18.56
N ALA A 162 8.82 -6.40 17.81
CA ALA A 162 9.59 -5.19 17.54
C ALA A 162 8.69 -3.96 17.64
N LEU A 163 9.27 -2.84 18.05
CA LEU A 163 8.62 -1.54 17.98
C LEU A 163 8.91 -0.89 16.63
N VAL A 164 7.84 -0.54 15.92
CA VAL A 164 7.91 0.14 14.64
C VAL A 164 7.37 1.55 14.78
N THR A 165 8.21 2.54 14.50
CA THR A 165 7.80 3.93 14.50
C THR A 165 7.16 4.28 13.15
N ASN A 166 5.94 4.79 13.19
CA ASN A 166 5.28 5.29 11.99
C ASN A 166 5.96 6.59 11.54
N ALA A 167 6.63 6.54 10.39
CA ALA A 167 7.37 7.68 9.83
C ALA A 167 6.49 8.93 9.56
N LYS A 168 5.16 8.79 9.62
CA LYS A 168 4.24 9.87 9.25
C LYS A 168 3.77 10.71 10.45
N ASN A 169 3.63 10.10 11.62
CA ASN A 169 3.10 10.74 12.83
C ASN A 169 3.86 10.41 14.12
N GLY A 170 4.97 9.64 14.02
CA GLY A 170 5.79 9.29 15.18
C GLY A 170 5.20 8.21 16.10
N ASP A 171 3.99 7.70 15.83
CA ASP A 171 3.37 6.68 16.67
C ASP A 171 4.18 5.39 16.62
N GLN A 172 4.46 4.83 17.80
CA GLN A 172 5.09 3.51 17.93
C GLN A 172 4.03 2.43 18.06
N GLN A 173 4.21 1.35 17.34
CA GLN A 173 3.32 0.20 17.37
C GLN A 173 4.14 -1.08 17.43
N SER A 174 3.74 -2.02 18.30
CA SER A 174 4.35 -3.35 18.36
C SER A 174 3.93 -4.19 17.16
N VAL A 175 4.85 -5.01 16.69
CA VAL A 175 4.62 -6.04 15.67
C VAL A 175 5.09 -7.38 16.18
N LEU A 176 4.31 -8.43 15.88
CA LEU A 176 4.55 -9.79 16.34
C LEU A 176 5.25 -10.60 15.25
N PHE A 177 6.33 -11.29 15.64
CA PHE A 177 7.04 -12.24 14.79
C PHE A 177 6.59 -13.66 15.10
N THR A 178 6.58 -14.52 14.10
CA THR A 178 6.42 -15.96 14.29
C THR A 178 7.78 -16.62 14.50
N ASP A 179 7.81 -17.80 15.15
CA ASP A 179 9.05 -18.59 15.31
C ASP A 179 9.73 -18.84 13.97
N ARG A 180 8.94 -19.09 12.93
CA ARG A 180 9.45 -19.31 11.58
C ARG A 180 10.12 -18.06 11.01
N SER A 181 9.53 -16.89 11.17
CA SER A 181 10.14 -15.64 10.67
C SER A 181 11.42 -15.30 11.42
N LEU A 182 11.46 -15.52 12.73
CA LEU A 182 12.68 -15.35 13.54
C LEU A 182 13.76 -16.36 13.17
N LEU A 183 13.41 -17.61 12.90
CA LEU A 183 14.34 -18.64 12.43
C LEU A 183 15.05 -18.21 11.13
N TRP A 184 14.29 -17.74 10.14
CA TRP A 184 14.85 -17.30 8.87
C TRP A 184 15.65 -16.01 9.00
N LEU A 185 15.18 -15.10 9.87
CA LEU A 185 15.89 -13.89 10.18
C LEU A 185 17.25 -14.21 10.83
N LYS A 186 17.27 -15.12 11.81
CA LYS A 186 18.50 -15.57 12.47
C LYS A 186 19.47 -16.20 11.47
N ARG A 187 19.03 -17.12 10.61
CA ARG A 187 19.87 -17.74 9.57
C ARG A 187 20.52 -16.69 8.66
N TYR A 188 19.75 -15.68 8.25
CA TYR A 188 20.28 -14.58 7.46
C TYR A 188 21.30 -13.75 8.23
N LEU A 189 21.01 -13.40 9.50
CA LEU A 189 21.93 -12.61 10.33
C LEU A 189 23.21 -13.35 10.66
N ASP A 190 23.14 -14.66 10.93
CA ASP A 190 24.30 -15.51 11.22
C ASP A 190 25.24 -15.65 9.99
N ALA A 191 24.69 -15.58 8.77
CA ALA A 191 25.46 -15.63 7.53
C ALA A 191 26.09 -14.27 7.14
N ARG A 192 25.79 -13.19 7.87
CA ARG A 192 26.33 -11.85 7.60
C ARG A 192 27.69 -11.64 8.27
N THR A 193 28.59 -10.97 7.56
CA THR A 193 29.93 -10.58 8.04
C THR A 193 30.15 -9.07 8.02
N ASP A 194 29.10 -8.27 7.67
CA ASP A 194 29.26 -6.83 7.42
C ASP A 194 29.31 -5.96 8.70
N GLY A 195 28.94 -6.47 9.87
CA GLY A 195 28.94 -5.72 11.14
C GLY A 195 27.86 -4.62 11.24
N GLU A 196 27.11 -4.36 10.18
CA GLU A 196 26.12 -3.27 10.12
C GLU A 196 24.97 -3.48 11.13
N PRO A 197 24.46 -2.42 11.77
CA PRO A 197 23.39 -2.52 12.77
C PRO A 197 22.02 -2.81 12.16
N TYR A 198 21.85 -2.56 10.88
CA TYR A 198 20.59 -2.66 10.18
C TYR A 198 20.10 -4.10 10.05
N LEU A 199 18.79 -4.31 10.19
CA LEU A 199 18.19 -5.63 10.06
C LEU A 199 18.41 -6.22 8.66
N PHE A 200 18.19 -5.42 7.62
CA PHE A 200 18.42 -5.81 6.22
C PHE A 200 19.40 -4.86 5.53
N THR A 201 20.44 -5.44 4.93
CA THR A 201 21.51 -4.70 4.24
C THR A 201 21.59 -5.07 2.75
N ALA A 202 22.11 -4.16 1.94
CA ALA A 202 22.49 -4.41 0.56
C ALA A 202 23.81 -3.69 0.24
N GLY A 203 24.91 -4.42 0.33
CA GLY A 203 26.24 -3.84 0.37
C GLY A 203 26.48 -3.14 1.71
N LYS A 204 27.08 -1.96 1.68
CA LYS A 204 27.26 -1.12 2.87
C LYS A 204 25.98 -0.33 3.14
N GLY A 205 25.42 -0.49 4.35
CA GLY A 205 24.28 0.25 4.81
C GLY A 205 22.92 -0.47 4.63
N ARG A 206 21.87 0.26 4.94
CA ARG A 206 20.49 -0.21 4.94
C ARG A 206 19.99 -0.55 3.53
N MET A 207 19.30 -1.67 3.37
CA MET A 207 18.75 -2.09 2.07
C MET A 207 17.73 -1.08 1.53
N PRO A 208 17.95 -0.50 0.34
CA PRO A 208 16.97 0.40 -0.26
C PRO A 208 15.69 -0.34 -0.67
N THR A 209 14.53 0.31 -0.50
CA THR A 209 13.24 -0.27 -0.89
C THR A 209 13.18 -0.64 -2.38
N VAL A 210 13.84 0.13 -3.24
CA VAL A 210 13.90 -0.15 -4.69
C VAL A 210 14.63 -1.46 -4.97
N THR A 211 15.72 -1.72 -4.23
CA THR A 211 16.51 -2.95 -4.34
C THR A 211 15.69 -4.16 -3.90
N ALA A 212 15.01 -4.07 -2.75
CA ALA A 212 14.13 -5.13 -2.28
C ALA A 212 13.01 -5.46 -3.30
N ARG A 213 12.40 -4.43 -3.88
CA ARG A 213 11.39 -4.58 -4.94
C ARG A 213 11.93 -5.29 -6.16
N PHE A 214 13.13 -4.91 -6.58
CA PHE A 214 13.78 -5.52 -7.75
C PHE A 214 13.97 -7.03 -7.54
N TYR A 215 14.55 -7.44 -6.42
CA TYR A 215 14.76 -8.86 -6.11
C TYR A 215 13.45 -9.63 -6.03
N LEU A 216 12.45 -9.11 -5.32
CA LEU A 216 11.14 -9.75 -5.20
C LEU A 216 10.46 -9.90 -6.56
N ARG A 217 10.47 -8.85 -7.38
CA ARG A 217 9.84 -8.88 -8.70
C ARG A 217 10.55 -9.83 -9.66
N ALA A 218 11.87 -9.75 -9.74
CA ALA A 218 12.67 -10.61 -10.62
C ALA A 218 12.45 -12.09 -10.27
N HIS A 219 12.39 -12.40 -8.96
CA HIS A 219 12.22 -13.75 -8.49
C HIS A 219 10.83 -14.32 -8.80
N THR A 220 9.79 -13.56 -8.52
CA THR A 220 8.40 -14.01 -8.75
C THR A 220 8.04 -14.12 -10.23
N LEU A 221 8.65 -13.33 -11.10
CA LEU A 221 8.51 -13.49 -12.55
C LEU A 221 9.05 -14.84 -13.01
N LYS A 222 10.20 -15.27 -12.48
CA LYS A 222 10.78 -16.61 -12.78
C LYS A 222 9.87 -17.77 -12.37
N LEU A 223 9.04 -17.55 -11.33
CA LEU A 223 8.09 -18.57 -10.84
C LEU A 223 6.79 -18.66 -11.65
N GLY A 224 6.63 -17.84 -12.68
CA GLY A 224 5.41 -17.77 -13.47
C GLY A 224 4.19 -17.26 -12.70
N ILE A 225 4.39 -16.56 -11.58
CA ILE A 225 3.32 -15.95 -10.82
C ILE A 225 2.87 -14.69 -11.57
N LYS A 226 1.69 -14.75 -12.22
CA LYS A 226 1.15 -13.65 -13.05
C LYS A 226 0.70 -12.43 -12.25
N LYS A 227 0.58 -12.55 -10.92
CA LYS A 227 0.16 -11.45 -10.04
C LYS A 227 1.24 -10.37 -9.94
N HIS A 228 0.82 -9.11 -9.94
CA HIS A 228 1.73 -7.99 -9.73
C HIS A 228 2.26 -7.99 -8.30
N ILE A 229 3.45 -8.51 -8.08
CA ILE A 229 4.12 -8.49 -6.77
C ILE A 229 4.65 -7.08 -6.49
N LYS A 230 3.74 -6.27 -5.96
CA LYS A 230 4.06 -4.97 -5.36
C LYS A 230 4.37 -5.17 -3.87
N ASN A 231 5.04 -4.20 -3.28
CA ASN A 231 5.47 -4.25 -1.87
C ASN A 231 4.38 -4.62 -0.85
N HIS A 232 3.13 -4.35 -1.17
CA HIS A 232 2.01 -4.61 -0.28
C HIS A 232 1.38 -5.99 -0.47
N ILE A 233 1.91 -6.84 -1.38
CA ILE A 233 1.26 -8.14 -1.63
C ILE A 233 1.38 -9.06 -0.42
N PHE A 234 2.53 -9.09 0.25
CA PHE A 234 2.72 -9.89 1.47
C PHE A 234 1.80 -9.42 2.59
N ARG A 235 1.67 -8.10 2.78
CA ARG A 235 0.73 -7.54 3.76
C ARG A 235 -0.73 -7.81 3.38
N LYS A 236 -1.09 -7.74 2.10
CA LYS A 236 -2.42 -8.14 1.63
C LYS A 236 -2.66 -9.62 1.91
N SER A 237 -1.69 -10.48 1.61
CA SER A 237 -1.78 -11.92 1.90
C SER A 237 -1.92 -12.17 3.40
N PHE A 238 -1.14 -11.49 4.25
CA PHE A 238 -1.27 -11.57 5.71
C PHE A 238 -2.70 -11.25 6.16
N VAL A 239 -3.25 -10.11 5.75
CA VAL A 239 -4.62 -9.69 6.10
C VAL A 239 -5.65 -10.69 5.60
N THR A 240 -5.53 -11.12 4.33
CA THR A 240 -6.48 -12.04 3.72
C THR A 240 -6.47 -13.40 4.41
N HIS A 241 -5.29 -13.98 4.69
CA HIS A 241 -5.19 -15.27 5.36
C HIS A 241 -5.68 -15.24 6.81
N LEU A 242 -5.52 -14.12 7.53
CA LEU A 242 -6.12 -13.98 8.86
C LEU A 242 -7.65 -13.98 8.78
N ILE A 243 -8.23 -13.27 7.80
CA ILE A 243 -9.68 -13.24 7.57
C ILE A 243 -10.20 -14.63 7.16
N GLU A 244 -9.51 -15.32 6.25
CA GLU A 244 -9.87 -16.69 5.82
C GLU A 244 -9.85 -17.69 6.98
N LYS A 245 -9.01 -17.46 7.98
CA LYS A 245 -8.93 -18.26 9.21
C LYS A 245 -9.96 -17.84 10.29
N GLY A 246 -10.81 -16.87 9.99
CA GLY A 246 -11.88 -16.43 10.89
C GLY A 246 -11.43 -15.46 11.98
N ALA A 247 -10.25 -14.84 11.84
CA ALA A 247 -9.83 -13.82 12.80
C ALA A 247 -10.79 -12.62 12.78
N ASP A 248 -11.07 -12.09 13.96
CA ASP A 248 -11.92 -10.91 14.14
C ASP A 248 -11.38 -9.69 13.39
N LEU A 249 -12.25 -8.89 12.78
CA LEU A 249 -11.87 -7.75 11.97
C LEU A 249 -11.13 -6.66 12.75
N ALA A 250 -11.47 -6.45 14.01
CA ALA A 250 -10.78 -5.49 14.88
C ALA A 250 -9.36 -5.98 15.16
N MET A 251 -9.21 -7.28 15.46
CA MET A 251 -7.91 -7.93 15.64
C MET A 251 -7.07 -7.82 14.35
N VAL A 252 -7.62 -8.16 13.18
CA VAL A 252 -6.91 -8.06 11.89
C VAL A 252 -6.51 -6.63 11.62
N SER A 253 -7.38 -5.65 11.88
CA SER A 253 -7.08 -4.23 11.70
C SER A 253 -5.95 -3.76 12.60
N SER A 254 -5.94 -4.20 13.86
CA SER A 254 -4.88 -3.93 14.84
C SER A 254 -3.55 -4.54 14.41
N LEU A 255 -3.51 -5.85 14.14
CA LEU A 255 -2.29 -6.56 13.70
C LEU A 255 -1.73 -5.99 12.40
N ALA A 256 -2.60 -5.64 11.46
CA ALA A 256 -2.19 -4.99 10.23
C ALA A 256 -1.87 -3.49 10.41
N ARG A 257 -2.14 -2.91 11.57
CA ARG A 257 -1.95 -1.47 11.83
C ARG A 257 -2.62 -0.60 10.78
N HIS A 258 -3.90 -0.91 10.49
CA HIS A 258 -4.71 -0.09 9.61
C HIS A 258 -5.22 1.13 10.37
N ARG A 259 -4.92 2.33 9.88
CA ARG A 259 -5.43 3.58 10.45
C ARG A 259 -6.97 3.69 10.35
N ASP A 260 -7.53 3.04 9.34
CA ASP A 260 -8.96 3.05 9.02
C ASP A 260 -9.43 1.60 8.84
N VAL A 261 -10.31 1.15 9.73
CA VAL A 261 -10.91 -0.18 9.71
C VAL A 261 -11.61 -0.51 8.39
N ARG A 262 -12.10 0.52 7.66
CA ARG A 262 -12.66 0.36 6.31
C ARG A 262 -11.68 -0.29 5.33
N THR A 263 -10.37 -0.18 5.60
CA THR A 263 -9.36 -0.90 4.82
C THR A 263 -9.50 -2.41 5.03
N THR A 264 -9.63 -2.88 6.27
CA THR A 264 -9.83 -4.29 6.60
C THR A 264 -11.16 -4.82 6.07
N LEU A 265 -12.25 -4.04 6.21
CA LEU A 265 -13.57 -4.39 5.68
C LEU A 265 -13.56 -4.63 4.17
N ARG A 266 -12.75 -3.89 3.40
CA ARG A 266 -12.60 -4.12 1.95
C ARG A 266 -11.97 -5.48 1.63
N PHE A 267 -11.02 -5.95 2.45
CA PHE A 267 -10.47 -7.30 2.30
C PHE A 267 -11.52 -8.35 2.67
N TYR A 268 -12.22 -8.15 3.76
CA TYR A 268 -13.28 -9.05 4.20
C TYR A 268 -14.37 -9.21 3.14
N ALA A 269 -14.86 -8.12 2.56
CA ALA A 269 -15.85 -8.15 1.50
C ALA A 269 -15.36 -8.89 0.25
N ALA A 270 -14.05 -8.79 -0.06
CA ALA A 270 -13.47 -9.49 -1.21
C ALA A 270 -13.35 -11.01 -0.96
N VAL A 271 -12.90 -11.40 0.25
CA VAL A 271 -12.72 -12.81 0.64
C VAL A 271 -14.05 -13.54 0.75
N ASN A 272 -15.05 -12.87 1.34
CA ASN A 272 -16.34 -13.52 1.63
C ASN A 272 -17.36 -13.45 0.50
N LYS A 273 -17.01 -12.90 -0.67
CA LYS A 273 -17.95 -12.76 -1.78
C LYS A 273 -18.51 -14.11 -2.27
N GLU A 274 -17.70 -15.14 -2.30
CA GLU A 274 -18.14 -16.50 -2.66
C GLU A 274 -18.84 -17.16 -1.47
N ARG A 275 -18.23 -17.10 -0.29
CA ARG A 275 -18.79 -17.65 0.94
C ARG A 275 -20.13 -16.99 1.33
N SER A 276 -20.36 -15.73 0.95
CA SER A 276 -21.64 -15.04 1.20
C SER A 276 -22.82 -15.70 0.49
N LYS A 277 -22.60 -16.31 -0.67
CA LYS A 277 -23.66 -17.03 -1.40
C LYS A 277 -24.08 -18.30 -0.67
N ASP A 278 -23.09 -19.07 -0.21
CA ASP A 278 -23.34 -20.31 0.51
C ASP A 278 -24.02 -20.04 1.84
N ILE A 279 -23.50 -19.08 2.62
CA ILE A 279 -24.10 -18.65 3.88
C ILE A 279 -25.52 -18.09 3.67
N HIS A 280 -25.74 -17.29 2.63
CA HIS A 280 -27.05 -16.76 2.33
C HIS A 280 -28.03 -17.89 2.02
N GLN A 281 -27.66 -18.86 1.21
CA GLN A 281 -28.51 -20.02 0.90
C GLN A 281 -28.78 -20.85 2.16
N GLU A 282 -27.76 -21.11 2.96
CA GLU A 282 -27.89 -21.88 4.22
C GLU A 282 -28.87 -21.18 5.17
N ILE A 283 -28.65 -19.90 5.49
CA ILE A 283 -29.48 -19.12 6.41
C ILE A 283 -30.92 -18.98 5.88
N MET A 284 -31.07 -18.65 4.57
CA MET A 284 -32.40 -18.46 4.00
C MET A 284 -33.18 -19.78 3.95
N ASN A 285 -32.54 -20.87 3.57
CA ASN A 285 -33.18 -22.19 3.56
C ASN A 285 -33.58 -22.61 4.98
N GLU A 286 -32.74 -22.41 5.99
CA GLU A 286 -33.07 -22.71 7.39
C GLU A 286 -34.23 -21.83 7.90
N THR A 287 -34.22 -20.55 7.56
CA THR A 287 -35.28 -19.61 7.94
C THR A 287 -36.61 -19.98 7.29
N LEU A 288 -36.60 -20.30 5.98
CA LEU A 288 -37.80 -20.68 5.25
C LEU A 288 -38.39 -22.01 5.76
N LYS A 289 -37.56 -23.00 6.10
CA LYS A 289 -37.99 -24.25 6.72
C LYS A 289 -38.74 -24.02 8.05
N ARG A 290 -38.27 -23.08 8.86
CA ARG A 290 -38.95 -22.70 10.13
C ARG A 290 -40.28 -21.98 9.89
N VAL A 291 -40.40 -21.23 8.80
CA VAL A 291 -41.64 -20.52 8.42
C VAL A 291 -42.68 -21.47 7.89
N GLU A 292 -42.28 -22.50 7.12
CA GLU A 292 -43.19 -23.51 6.56
C GLU A 292 -43.64 -24.60 7.53
N GLY A 293 -43.08 -24.62 8.75
CA GLY A 293 -43.47 -25.59 9.79
C GLY A 293 -43.05 -27.03 9.49
N GLU A 294 -42.17 -27.24 8.52
CA GLU A 294 -41.63 -28.55 8.19
C GLU A 294 -40.49 -28.88 9.15
N ASP A 295 -40.80 -29.64 10.19
CA ASP A 295 -39.81 -30.33 11.00
C ASP A 295 -39.24 -31.48 10.15
N ILE A 296 -38.17 -31.24 9.42
CA ILE A 296 -37.50 -32.29 8.65
C ILE A 296 -36.47 -32.97 9.57
N SER A 297 -37.02 -33.64 10.56
CA SER A 297 -36.32 -34.71 11.24
C SER A 297 -36.76 -36.04 10.63
N GLU A 298 -36.13 -36.46 9.55
CA GLU A 298 -36.08 -37.87 9.09
C GLU A 298 -35.17 -38.04 7.87
N PRO A 299 -34.70 -39.28 7.68
CA PRO A 299 -33.90 -40.15 8.57
C PRO A 299 -32.44 -40.21 8.13
#